data_851464e6fc1b483331d0af3d62a248d8
#
_entry.id   851464e6fc1b483331d0af3d62a248d8
#
_cell.length_a   1.000
_cell.length_b   1.000
_cell.length_c   1.000
_cell.angle_alpha   90.00
_cell.angle_beta   90.00
_cell.angle_gamma   90.00
#
_symmetry.space_group_name_H-M   'P 1'
#
loop_
_entity.id
_entity.type
_entity.pdbx_description
1 polymer ?
#
loop_
_entity_poly.entity_id
_entity_poly.type
_entity_poly.pdbx_seq_one_letter_code
_entity_poly.pdbx_strand_id
1 'polypeptide(L)'
;NILSSHRAWMQQLPKNIIMTPHPKEFDRLAGNASSSCTERLMKASELAERLQAYIILKGHYSALCHPDGKIDFCSTGNSGMATAGSGDVLTGIITGLLARGYKQEDACRLGMHLHGLAGDLAAKDLGKESLIASDIIQYLPKAFLRLEE
;
A
#
# COMPACT_ATOMS: atom_id res chain seq x y z
N ASN A 1 -4.41 -8.41 -11.17
CA ASN A 1 -4.84 -8.65 -12.56
C ASN A 1 -5.88 -9.78 -12.67
N ILE A 2 -5.67 -10.97 -12.04
CA ILE A 2 -6.62 -12.10 -12.12
C ILE A 2 -8.01 -11.71 -11.58
N LEU A 3 -8.09 -11.05 -10.42
CA LEU A 3 -9.35 -10.62 -9.83
C LEU A 3 -10.12 -9.62 -10.73
N SER A 4 -9.41 -8.74 -11.45
CA SER A 4 -10.06 -7.80 -12.37
C SER A 4 -10.70 -8.49 -13.59
N SER A 5 -10.14 -9.62 -14.02
CA SER A 5 -10.69 -10.45 -15.09
C SER A 5 -11.82 -11.38 -14.60
N HIS A 6 -11.88 -11.67 -13.30
CA HIS A 6 -12.84 -12.59 -12.69
C HIS A 6 -13.53 -11.93 -11.49
N ARG A 7 -14.27 -10.87 -11.73
CA ARG A 7 -14.87 -10.03 -10.67
C ARG A 7 -15.79 -10.78 -9.72
N ALA A 8 -16.47 -11.83 -10.20
CA ALA A 8 -17.29 -12.68 -9.35
C ALA A 8 -16.51 -13.31 -8.21
N TRP A 9 -15.20 -13.53 -8.39
CA TRP A 9 -14.33 -14.09 -7.35
C TRP A 9 -14.07 -13.12 -6.19
N MET A 10 -14.24 -11.80 -6.41
CA MET A 10 -14.11 -10.83 -5.33
C MET A 10 -15.11 -11.05 -4.20
N GLN A 11 -16.30 -11.58 -4.52
CA GLN A 11 -17.33 -11.90 -3.52
C GLN A 11 -16.99 -13.14 -2.68
N GLN A 12 -16.03 -13.96 -3.14
CA GLN A 12 -15.58 -15.17 -2.45
C GLN A 12 -14.31 -14.92 -1.61
N LEU A 13 -13.76 -13.70 -1.65
CA LEU A 13 -12.58 -13.36 -0.86
C LEU A 13 -12.92 -13.37 0.64
N PRO A 14 -12.01 -13.86 1.49
CA PRO A 14 -12.18 -13.77 2.93
C PRO A 14 -12.29 -12.31 3.38
N LYS A 15 -12.99 -12.08 4.48
CA LYS A 15 -12.98 -10.77 5.13
C LYS A 15 -11.58 -10.42 5.64
N ASN A 16 -11.31 -9.12 5.79
CA ASN A 16 -10.05 -8.57 6.28
C ASN A 16 -8.81 -8.89 5.41
N ILE A 17 -9.02 -9.23 4.13
CA ILE A 17 -7.90 -9.29 3.19
C ILE A 17 -7.31 -7.90 3.00
N ILE A 18 -6.04 -7.87 2.58
CA ILE A 18 -5.33 -6.64 2.26
C ILE A 18 -5.01 -6.63 0.77
N MET A 19 -5.39 -5.56 0.10
CA MET A 19 -5.07 -5.32 -1.32
C MET A 19 -4.21 -4.08 -1.44
N THR A 20 -3.19 -4.11 -2.30
CA THR A 20 -2.23 -3.02 -2.48
C THR A 20 -2.15 -2.53 -3.93
N PRO A 21 -3.28 -2.16 -4.57
CA PRO A 21 -3.28 -1.78 -5.97
C PRO A 21 -2.60 -0.43 -6.20
N HIS A 22 -1.88 -0.29 -7.32
CA HIS A 22 -1.58 1.01 -7.87
C HIS A 22 -2.81 1.57 -8.64
N PRO A 23 -2.87 2.89 -8.99
CA PRO A 23 -4.07 3.49 -9.57
C PRO A 23 -4.67 2.75 -10.76
N LYS A 24 -3.84 2.31 -11.71
CA LYS A 24 -4.32 1.57 -12.91
C LYS A 24 -4.82 0.15 -12.59
N GLU A 25 -4.24 -0.52 -11.59
CA GLU A 25 -4.73 -1.81 -11.09
C GLU A 25 -6.09 -1.62 -10.42
N PHE A 26 -6.20 -0.58 -9.60
CA PHE A 26 -7.46 -0.26 -8.93
C PHE A 26 -8.57 0.04 -9.93
N ASP A 27 -8.32 0.88 -10.93
CA ASP A 27 -9.31 1.21 -11.97
C ASP A 27 -9.80 -0.05 -12.71
N ARG A 28 -8.91 -1.02 -12.96
CA ARG A 28 -9.30 -2.33 -13.51
C ARG A 28 -10.17 -3.15 -12.55
N LEU A 29 -9.87 -3.14 -11.25
CA LEU A 29 -10.69 -3.79 -10.22
C LEU A 29 -12.06 -3.14 -10.10
N ALA A 30 -12.12 -1.81 -10.11
CA ALA A 30 -13.36 -1.04 -10.04
C ALA A 30 -14.21 -1.14 -11.32
N GLY A 31 -13.56 -1.46 -12.47
CA GLY A 31 -14.21 -1.72 -13.75
C GLY A 31 -14.35 -0.53 -14.67
N ASN A 32 -13.92 0.62 -14.24
CA ASN A 32 -13.89 1.83 -15.03
C ASN A 32 -12.76 2.73 -14.54
N ALA A 33 -12.18 3.49 -15.45
CA ALA A 33 -11.20 4.51 -15.10
C ALA A 33 -11.85 5.59 -14.22
N SER A 34 -11.09 6.07 -13.25
CA SER A 34 -11.49 7.20 -12.43
C SER A 34 -11.01 8.50 -13.08
N SER A 35 -11.86 9.52 -13.08
CA SER A 35 -11.57 10.84 -13.68
C SER A 35 -10.61 11.68 -12.83
N SER A 36 -10.52 11.37 -11.53
CA SER A 36 -9.69 12.09 -10.57
C SER A 36 -9.15 11.18 -9.47
N CYS A 37 -8.12 11.68 -8.75
CA CYS A 37 -7.61 11.00 -7.55
C CYS A 37 -8.69 10.88 -6.46
N THR A 38 -9.51 11.93 -6.29
CA THR A 38 -10.60 11.95 -5.31
C THR A 38 -11.66 10.90 -5.63
N GLU A 39 -12.09 10.82 -6.89
CA GLU A 39 -13.06 9.80 -7.31
C GLU A 39 -12.50 8.38 -7.08
N ARG A 40 -11.22 8.17 -7.41
CA ARG A 40 -10.57 6.87 -7.18
C ARG A 40 -10.53 6.50 -5.71
N LEU A 41 -10.23 7.47 -4.84
CA LEU A 41 -10.21 7.29 -3.40
C LEU A 41 -11.60 6.93 -2.85
N MET A 42 -12.65 7.63 -3.29
CA MET A 42 -14.03 7.32 -2.89
C MET A 42 -14.44 5.91 -3.32
N LYS A 43 -14.18 5.53 -4.57
CA LYS A 43 -14.42 4.17 -5.06
C LYS A 43 -13.63 3.11 -4.28
N ALA A 44 -12.41 3.43 -3.84
CA ALA A 44 -11.60 2.51 -3.05
C ALA A 44 -12.18 2.32 -1.64
N SER A 45 -12.67 3.39 -1.03
CA SER A 45 -13.37 3.33 0.26
C SER A 45 -14.65 2.50 0.17
N GLU A 46 -15.50 2.77 -0.82
CA GLU A 46 -16.73 2.00 -1.07
C GLU A 46 -16.44 0.52 -1.33
N LEU A 47 -15.37 0.22 -2.08
CA LEU A 47 -14.96 -1.17 -2.34
C LEU A 47 -14.45 -1.86 -1.07
N ALA A 48 -13.68 -1.16 -0.23
CA ALA A 48 -13.19 -1.66 1.05
C ALA A 48 -14.33 -2.02 2.00
N GLU A 49 -15.32 -1.14 2.14
CA GLU A 49 -16.53 -1.39 2.94
C GLU A 49 -17.34 -2.59 2.40
N ARG A 50 -17.60 -2.61 1.10
CA ARG A 50 -18.39 -3.69 0.46
C ARG A 50 -17.74 -5.06 0.58
N LEU A 51 -16.41 -5.14 0.42
CA LEU A 51 -15.66 -6.39 0.53
C LEU A 51 -15.24 -6.72 1.96
N GLN A 52 -15.44 -5.81 2.91
CA GLN A 52 -14.90 -5.89 4.26
C GLN A 52 -13.40 -6.16 4.23
N ALA A 53 -12.67 -5.37 3.43
CA ALA A 53 -11.25 -5.52 3.13
C ALA A 53 -10.48 -4.23 3.43
N TYR A 54 -9.17 -4.35 3.61
CA TYR A 54 -8.26 -3.22 3.65
C TYR A 54 -7.71 -2.97 2.25
N ILE A 55 -7.78 -1.73 1.75
CA ILE A 55 -7.26 -1.37 0.43
C ILE A 55 -6.22 -0.26 0.59
N ILE A 56 -4.97 -0.57 0.28
CA ILE A 56 -3.90 0.43 0.18
C ILE A 56 -3.82 0.91 -1.26
N LEU A 57 -4.40 2.08 -1.52
CA LEU A 57 -4.29 2.74 -2.81
C LEU A 57 -2.95 3.45 -2.89
N LYS A 58 -2.02 2.88 -3.68
CA LYS A 58 -0.67 3.45 -3.87
C LYS A 58 -0.73 4.74 -4.68
N GLY A 59 0.06 5.74 -4.29
CA GLY A 59 0.14 7.04 -4.95
C GLY A 59 1.22 7.91 -4.34
N HIS A 60 1.25 9.19 -4.72
CA HIS A 60 2.17 10.15 -4.08
C HIS A 60 1.93 10.20 -2.55
N TYR A 61 0.68 10.23 -2.14
CA TYR A 61 0.25 9.95 -0.77
C TYR A 61 -0.55 8.65 -0.82
N SER A 62 0.05 7.55 -0.34
CA SER A 62 -0.69 6.29 -0.26
C SER A 62 -1.80 6.41 0.78
N ALA A 63 -2.98 5.90 0.45
CA ALA A 63 -4.15 5.93 1.30
C ALA A 63 -4.58 4.51 1.68
N LEU A 64 -4.87 4.29 2.96
CA LEU A 64 -5.46 3.06 3.48
C LEU A 64 -6.97 3.27 3.66
N CYS A 65 -7.76 2.58 2.88
CA CYS A 65 -9.21 2.50 3.04
C CYS A 65 -9.56 1.29 3.90
N HIS A 66 -10.31 1.52 4.97
CA HIS A 66 -10.70 0.52 5.96
C HIS A 66 -12.08 -0.08 5.66
N PRO A 67 -12.38 -1.27 6.20
CA PRO A 67 -13.70 -1.90 6.06
C PRO A 67 -14.85 -1.10 6.68
N ASP A 68 -14.57 -0.18 7.59
CA ASP A 68 -15.54 0.71 8.28
C ASP A 68 -15.69 2.09 7.62
N GLY A 69 -15.10 2.30 6.44
CA GLY A 69 -15.14 3.56 5.69
C GLY A 69 -14.11 4.60 6.11
N LYS A 70 -13.31 4.31 7.13
CA LYS A 70 -12.23 5.19 7.55
C LYS A 70 -11.11 5.22 6.52
N ILE A 71 -10.44 6.37 6.37
CA ILE A 71 -9.32 6.55 5.46
C ILE A 71 -8.14 7.14 6.23
N ASP A 72 -7.00 6.49 6.17
CA ASP A 72 -5.72 7.00 6.68
C ASP A 72 -4.79 7.34 5.51
N PHE A 73 -3.98 8.39 5.67
CA PHE A 73 -2.98 8.79 4.69
C PHE A 73 -1.57 8.57 5.23
N CYS A 74 -0.69 8.04 4.38
CA CYS A 74 0.72 7.89 4.70
C CYS A 74 1.46 9.20 4.39
N SER A 75 2.22 9.69 5.36
CA SER A 75 3.02 10.91 5.24
C SER A 75 4.48 10.66 4.85
N THR A 76 4.91 9.40 4.79
CA THR A 76 6.27 9.00 4.39
C THR A 76 6.32 8.51 2.96
N GLY A 77 7.48 8.59 2.34
CA GLY A 77 7.74 8.17 0.98
C GLY A 77 8.02 9.33 0.03
N ASN A 78 8.65 9.03 -1.07
CA ASN A 78 9.05 10.02 -2.08
C ASN A 78 8.90 9.49 -3.51
N SER A 79 9.05 10.38 -4.50
CA SER A 79 8.88 10.05 -5.91
C SER A 79 9.91 9.03 -6.45
N GLY A 80 11.09 8.92 -5.85
CA GLY A 80 12.10 7.92 -6.24
C GLY A 80 11.64 6.48 -6.00
N MET A 81 10.66 6.29 -5.11
CA MET A 81 10.07 4.97 -4.86
C MET A 81 9.14 4.46 -5.98
N ALA A 82 8.89 5.27 -7.02
CA ALA A 82 8.12 4.87 -8.20
C ALA A 82 8.96 3.98 -9.15
N THR A 83 9.58 2.95 -8.60
CA THR A 83 10.44 1.98 -9.27
C THR A 83 9.82 0.59 -9.27
N ALA A 84 10.22 -0.24 -10.22
CA ALA A 84 9.75 -1.63 -10.31
C ALA A 84 10.11 -2.42 -9.04
N GLY A 85 9.17 -3.21 -8.54
CA GLY A 85 9.36 -4.02 -7.32
C GLY A 85 9.07 -3.31 -6.00
N SER A 86 8.96 -1.97 -5.97
CA SER A 86 8.65 -1.23 -4.73
C SER A 86 7.33 -1.68 -4.09
N GLY A 87 6.31 -1.97 -4.90
CA GLY A 87 5.04 -2.50 -4.41
C GLY A 87 5.15 -3.91 -3.82
N ASP A 88 6.05 -4.74 -4.36
CA ASP A 88 6.30 -6.09 -3.83
C ASP A 88 7.01 -6.01 -2.47
N VAL A 89 7.91 -5.03 -2.30
CA VAL A 89 8.53 -4.74 -0.99
C VAL A 89 7.48 -4.37 0.04
N LEU A 90 6.53 -3.47 -0.29
CA LEU A 90 5.42 -3.12 0.60
C LEU A 90 4.60 -4.36 1.00
N THR A 91 4.26 -5.19 0.03
CA THR A 91 3.53 -6.44 0.28
C THR A 91 4.31 -7.37 1.20
N GLY A 92 5.62 -7.50 0.99
CA GLY A 92 6.51 -8.30 1.84
C GLY A 92 6.57 -7.79 3.28
N ILE A 93 6.67 -6.47 3.49
CA ILE A 93 6.67 -5.85 4.83
C ILE A 93 5.36 -6.15 5.55
N ILE A 94 4.22 -5.91 4.91
CA ILE A 94 2.90 -6.16 5.50
C ILE A 94 2.73 -7.64 5.85
N THR A 95 3.11 -8.54 4.93
CA THR A 95 3.07 -9.99 5.16
C THR A 95 3.94 -10.42 6.35
N GLY A 96 5.15 -9.85 6.47
CA GLY A 96 6.04 -10.10 7.60
C GLY A 96 5.45 -9.64 8.93
N LEU A 97 4.77 -8.48 8.96
CA LEU A 97 4.09 -7.97 10.15
C LEU A 97 2.91 -8.87 10.55
N LEU A 98 2.09 -9.28 9.58
CA LEU A 98 1.00 -10.24 9.82
C LEU A 98 1.52 -11.58 10.36
N ALA A 99 2.62 -12.10 9.80
CA ALA A 99 3.25 -13.34 10.27
C ALA A 99 3.77 -13.22 11.72
N ARG A 100 4.10 -12.00 12.18
CA ARG A 100 4.47 -11.70 13.57
C ARG A 100 3.26 -11.50 14.50
N GLY A 101 2.04 -11.62 14.00
CA GLY A 101 0.81 -11.51 14.78
C GLY A 101 0.21 -10.11 14.88
N TYR A 102 0.69 -9.13 14.11
CA TYR A 102 0.02 -7.83 14.01
C TYR A 102 -1.38 -8.00 13.40
N LYS A 103 -2.34 -7.24 13.90
CA LYS A 103 -3.66 -7.14 13.25
C LYS A 103 -3.54 -6.48 11.88
N GLN A 104 -4.50 -6.76 11.00
CA GLN A 104 -4.48 -6.23 9.62
C GLN A 104 -4.36 -4.71 9.56
N GLU A 105 -5.11 -3.99 10.39
CA GLU A 105 -5.06 -2.53 10.46
C GLU A 105 -3.65 -2.03 10.81
N ASP A 106 -3.08 -2.58 11.88
CA ASP A 106 -1.76 -2.19 12.37
C ASP A 106 -0.66 -2.57 11.37
N ALA A 107 -0.76 -3.76 10.75
CA ALA A 107 0.16 -4.21 9.72
C ALA A 107 0.13 -3.30 8.48
N CYS A 108 -1.06 -2.83 8.07
CA CYS A 108 -1.20 -1.87 6.97
C CYS A 108 -0.57 -0.52 7.32
N ARG A 109 -0.94 0.07 8.45
CA ARG A 109 -0.43 1.38 8.89
C ARG A 109 1.08 1.37 9.06
N LEU A 110 1.59 0.42 9.86
CA LEU A 110 3.00 0.29 10.13
C LEU A 110 3.79 -0.07 8.87
N GLY A 111 3.26 -0.98 8.04
CA GLY A 111 3.89 -1.38 6.79
C GLY A 111 4.02 -0.24 5.80
N MET A 112 2.98 0.57 5.62
CA MET A 112 3.03 1.77 4.77
C MET A 112 4.05 2.78 5.28
N HIS A 113 4.05 3.06 6.59
CA HIS A 113 4.97 4.00 7.22
C HIS A 113 6.43 3.56 7.07
N LEU A 114 6.74 2.30 7.43
CA LEU A 114 8.09 1.74 7.33
C LEU A 114 8.60 1.70 5.89
N HIS A 115 7.76 1.31 4.95
CA HIS A 115 8.10 1.30 3.53
C HIS A 115 8.46 2.70 3.05
N GLY A 116 7.63 3.70 3.35
CA GLY A 116 7.88 5.09 2.99
C GLY A 116 9.13 5.66 3.67
N LEU A 117 9.29 5.44 4.99
CA LEU A 117 10.43 5.91 5.76
C LEU A 117 11.75 5.30 5.29
N ALA A 118 11.76 3.99 4.98
CA ALA A 118 12.94 3.33 4.42
C ALA A 118 13.31 3.93 3.06
N GLY A 119 12.32 4.21 2.20
CA GLY A 119 12.51 4.91 0.94
C GLY A 119 13.04 6.34 1.10
N ASP A 120 12.57 7.08 2.10
CA ASP A 120 13.04 8.44 2.39
C ASP A 120 14.50 8.44 2.90
N LEU A 121 14.84 7.50 3.78
CA LEU A 121 16.22 7.33 4.26
C LEU A 121 17.15 6.91 3.11
N ALA A 122 16.74 5.98 2.26
CA ALA A 122 17.50 5.58 1.09
C ALA A 122 17.69 6.74 0.11
N ALA A 123 16.64 7.50 -0.18
CA ALA A 123 16.71 8.64 -1.10
C ALA A 123 17.63 9.77 -0.57
N LYS A 124 17.72 9.93 0.74
CA LYS A 124 18.64 10.88 1.36
C LYS A 124 20.10 10.53 1.11
N ASP A 125 20.45 9.26 1.18
CA ASP A 125 21.83 8.79 1.04
C ASP A 125 22.21 8.52 -0.44
N LEU A 126 21.28 8.01 -1.25
CA LEU A 126 21.54 7.54 -2.62
C LEU A 126 20.98 8.47 -3.71
N GLY A 127 20.12 9.42 -3.35
CA GLY A 127 19.36 10.22 -4.29
C GLY A 127 18.11 9.50 -4.81
N LYS A 128 17.11 10.26 -5.29
CA LYS A 128 15.84 9.72 -5.78
C LYS A 128 15.95 9.02 -7.14
N GLU A 129 16.86 9.48 -7.98
CA GLU A 129 17.01 9.00 -9.37
C GLU A 129 17.62 7.59 -9.44
N SER A 130 18.47 7.24 -8.47
CA SER A 130 19.13 5.93 -8.42
C SER A 130 18.42 4.90 -7.55
N LEU A 131 17.33 5.28 -6.89
CA LEU A 131 16.64 4.43 -5.94
C LEU A 131 15.99 3.22 -6.62
N ILE A 132 16.30 2.03 -6.13
CA ILE A 132 15.67 0.78 -6.56
C ILE A 132 15.01 0.05 -5.38
N ALA A 133 14.18 -0.95 -5.67
CA ALA A 133 13.41 -1.65 -4.64
C ALA A 133 14.28 -2.32 -3.57
N SER A 134 15.44 -2.86 -3.93
CA SER A 134 16.39 -3.47 -2.98
C SER A 134 16.97 -2.47 -1.98
N ASP A 135 17.09 -1.20 -2.36
CA ASP A 135 17.57 -0.17 -1.43
C ASP A 135 16.55 0.06 -0.31
N ILE A 136 15.25 0.07 -0.65
CA ILE A 136 14.18 0.15 0.35
C ILE A 136 14.32 -0.99 1.36
N ILE A 137 14.59 -2.22 0.91
CA ILE A 137 14.81 -3.37 1.79
C ILE A 137 16.04 -3.15 2.70
N GLN A 138 17.14 -2.68 2.14
CA GLN A 138 18.39 -2.45 2.89
C GLN A 138 18.23 -1.36 3.96
N TYR A 139 17.34 -0.39 3.75
CA TYR A 139 17.08 0.69 4.69
C TYR A 139 15.98 0.39 5.71
N LEU A 140 15.27 -0.75 5.60
CA LEU A 140 14.26 -1.16 6.60
C LEU A 140 14.82 -1.23 8.03
N PRO A 141 16.02 -1.79 8.31
CA PRO A 141 16.54 -1.78 9.67
C PRO A 141 16.68 -0.37 10.25
N LYS A 142 17.15 0.61 9.45
CA LYS A 142 17.23 2.01 9.88
C LYS A 142 15.84 2.60 10.14
N ALA A 143 14.83 2.24 9.32
CA ALA A 143 13.46 2.71 9.50
C ALA A 143 12.85 2.16 10.80
N PHE A 144 13.11 0.90 11.15
CA PHE A 144 12.67 0.34 12.44
C PHE A 144 13.33 1.05 13.63
N LEU A 145 14.61 1.32 13.58
CA LEU A 145 15.31 2.05 14.65
C LEU A 145 14.71 3.43 14.89
N ARG A 146 14.23 4.11 13.85
CA ARG A 146 13.57 5.41 13.97
C ARG A 146 12.19 5.36 14.66
N LEU A 147 11.58 4.20 14.79
CA LEU A 147 10.34 4.06 15.58
C LEU A 147 10.61 3.97 17.09
N GLU A 148 11.84 3.72 17.49
CA GLU A 148 12.25 3.58 18.89
C GLU A 148 12.74 4.93 19.48
N GLU A 149 12.92 5.96 18.64
CA GLU A 149 13.30 7.32 19.05
C GLU A 149 12.08 8.17 19.41
#